data_79c02c6fe8e9c9f5912f3c0f8e6ff736
#
_entry.id   79c02c6fe8e9c9f5912f3c0f8e6ff736
#
_cell.length_a   1.000
_cell.length_b   1.000
_cell.length_c   1.000
_cell.angle_alpha   90.00
_cell.angle_beta   90.00
_cell.angle_gamma   90.00
#
_symmetry.space_group_name_H-M   'P 1'
#
loop_
_entity.id
_entity.type
_entity.pdbx_description
1 polymer ?
#
loop_
_entity_poly.entity_id
_entity_poly.type
_entity_poly.pdbx_seq_one_letter_code
_entity_poly.pdbx_strand_id
1 'polypeptide(L)'
;MLRTNASRIVEFLLQCQPGPPRTRGTWSVDRDGQPFALPSIGGITLNMQVGDPAFGWAGDHVEPGVSCTADTKNPREHPNNSLQVYSCAGNVATVVSGEAKGAVGYVLGHHGGSEHVIVDFPREVKEQLIYDDKIIIRGRGQGLELHDYPEILLYNLDPDLLAKMAIEEAEGDRLRVPVTTMVPAAC
;
A
#
# COMPACT_ATOMS: atom_id res chain seq x y z
N MET A 1 -14.07 -22.89 0.23
CA MET A 1 -13.96 -21.45 -0.17
C MET A 1 -14.87 -20.66 0.74
N LEU A 2 -14.34 -19.66 1.43
CA LEU A 2 -15.08 -18.82 2.38
C LEU A 2 -16.21 -18.07 1.66
N ARG A 3 -17.41 -18.07 2.24
CA ARG A 3 -18.54 -17.32 1.71
C ARG A 3 -18.47 -15.86 2.16
N THR A 4 -18.62 -14.94 1.21
CA THR A 4 -18.49 -13.49 1.45
C THR A 4 -19.60 -12.69 0.80
N ASN A 5 -19.72 -11.41 1.16
CA ASN A 5 -20.57 -10.43 0.50
C ASN A 5 -19.89 -9.72 -0.69
N ALA A 6 -18.79 -10.25 -1.22
CA ALA A 6 -17.94 -9.61 -2.24
C ALA A 6 -18.67 -9.06 -3.47
N SER A 7 -19.78 -9.70 -3.88
CA SER A 7 -20.60 -9.25 -5.02
C SER A 7 -21.47 -8.02 -4.72
N ARG A 8 -21.54 -7.58 -3.47
CA ARG A 8 -22.41 -6.49 -3.00
C ARG A 8 -21.68 -5.29 -2.44
N ILE A 9 -20.35 -5.37 -2.31
CA ILE A 9 -19.54 -4.26 -1.84
C ILE A 9 -19.35 -3.21 -2.94
N VAL A 10 -19.11 -1.97 -2.52
CA VAL A 10 -18.95 -0.84 -3.45
C VAL A 10 -17.57 -0.88 -4.08
N GLU A 11 -17.49 -0.51 -5.35
CA GLU A 11 -16.25 -0.25 -6.07
C GLU A 11 -16.11 1.24 -6.36
N PHE A 12 -14.87 1.76 -6.22
CA PHE A 12 -14.51 3.14 -6.56
C PHE A 12 -13.38 3.17 -7.59
N LEU A 13 -13.36 4.17 -8.44
CA LEU A 13 -12.17 4.54 -9.19
C LEU A 13 -11.49 5.69 -8.46
N LEU A 14 -10.29 5.45 -7.97
CA LEU A 14 -9.53 6.39 -7.17
C LEU A 14 -8.31 6.82 -7.97
N GLN A 15 -8.23 8.12 -8.28
CA GLN A 15 -7.07 8.66 -8.97
C GLN A 15 -6.00 9.06 -7.96
N CYS A 16 -4.77 8.65 -8.23
CA CYS A 16 -3.58 9.04 -7.49
C CYS A 16 -2.39 9.27 -8.43
N GLN A 17 -1.28 9.66 -7.86
CA GLN A 17 0.00 9.85 -8.55
C GLN A 17 1.15 9.54 -7.59
N PRO A 18 2.36 9.22 -8.09
CA PRO A 18 3.53 9.07 -7.25
C PRO A 18 3.81 10.33 -6.46
N GLY A 19 3.96 10.21 -5.14
CA GLY A 19 4.36 11.30 -4.27
C GLY A 19 5.88 11.51 -4.28
N PRO A 20 6.39 12.74 -4.32
CA PRO A 20 7.82 12.99 -4.28
C PRO A 20 8.41 12.56 -2.94
N PRO A 21 9.66 12.11 -2.90
CA PRO A 21 10.32 11.77 -1.64
C PRO A 21 10.47 13.00 -0.74
N ARG A 22 10.30 12.79 0.56
CA ARG A 22 10.39 13.84 1.58
C ARG A 22 11.34 13.41 2.68
N THR A 23 12.21 14.30 3.14
CA THR A 23 13.00 14.09 4.35
C THR A 23 12.15 14.40 5.58
N ARG A 24 12.32 13.61 6.62
CA ARG A 24 11.69 13.88 7.92
C ARG A 24 12.58 14.81 8.74
N GLY A 25 12.31 16.10 8.64
CA GLY A 25 13.13 17.14 9.26
C GLY A 25 14.36 17.50 8.41
N THR A 26 15.19 18.42 8.93
CA THR A 26 16.38 18.87 8.21
C THR A 26 17.60 18.02 8.53
N TRP A 27 17.92 17.88 9.80
CA TRP A 27 19.09 17.12 10.28
C TRP A 27 18.85 16.56 11.67
N SER A 28 19.36 15.39 11.90
CA SER A 28 19.49 14.78 13.22
C SER A 28 20.98 14.53 13.52
N VAL A 29 21.31 14.26 14.75
CA VAL A 29 22.68 13.94 15.16
C VAL A 29 22.62 12.54 15.78
N ASP A 30 23.50 11.66 15.35
CA ASP A 30 23.63 10.33 15.93
C ASP A 30 24.35 10.35 17.28
N ARG A 31 24.49 9.18 17.93
CA ARG A 31 25.14 9.06 19.23
C ARG A 31 26.61 9.46 19.23
N ASP A 32 27.27 9.46 18.06
CA ASP A 32 28.67 9.79 17.86
C ASP A 32 28.87 11.26 17.45
N GLY A 33 27.76 12.05 17.46
CA GLY A 33 27.77 13.47 17.12
C GLY A 33 27.78 13.76 15.62
N GLN A 34 27.55 12.74 14.75
CA GLN A 34 27.57 12.94 13.32
C GLN A 34 26.18 13.37 12.81
N PRO A 35 26.13 14.39 11.95
CA PRO A 35 24.87 14.82 11.35
C PRO A 35 24.40 13.82 10.30
N PHE A 36 23.11 13.51 10.30
CA PHE A 36 22.46 12.71 9.27
C PHE A 36 21.06 13.22 8.97
N ALA A 37 20.56 12.96 7.76
CA ALA A 37 19.15 13.13 7.42
C ALA A 37 18.49 11.75 7.43
N LEU A 38 17.33 11.64 8.05
CA LEU A 38 16.52 10.45 7.89
C LEU A 38 16.11 10.32 6.42
N PRO A 39 16.18 9.13 5.85
CA PRO A 39 15.79 8.91 4.47
C PRO A 39 14.34 9.31 4.25
N SER A 40 14.08 9.61 3.01
CA SER A 40 12.79 10.11 2.58
C SER A 40 11.69 9.07 2.72
N ILE A 41 10.57 9.58 3.14
CA ILE A 41 9.27 8.94 2.99
C ILE A 41 8.75 9.32 1.60
N GLY A 42 8.16 8.38 0.89
CA GLY A 42 7.62 8.61 -0.45
C GLY A 42 8.61 8.29 -1.56
N GLY A 43 8.20 8.56 -2.78
CA GLY A 43 9.00 8.33 -3.98
C GLY A 43 8.67 7.03 -4.71
N ILE A 44 9.55 6.69 -5.63
CA ILE A 44 9.52 5.45 -6.42
C ILE A 44 10.76 4.64 -6.04
N THR A 45 10.56 3.55 -5.28
CA THR A 45 11.65 2.71 -4.79
C THR A 45 11.85 1.53 -5.73
N LEU A 46 13.01 1.48 -6.39
CA LEU A 46 13.25 0.52 -7.47
C LEU A 46 13.67 -0.87 -6.98
N ASN A 47 14.36 -0.94 -5.84
CA ASN A 47 15.12 -2.12 -5.42
C ASN A 47 14.74 -2.65 -4.02
N MET A 48 13.60 -2.26 -3.50
CA MET A 48 13.06 -2.76 -2.25
C MET A 48 11.65 -3.28 -2.45
N GLN A 49 11.36 -4.43 -1.86
CA GLN A 49 10.03 -5.06 -1.86
C GLN A 49 9.57 -5.31 -0.43
N VAL A 50 8.27 -5.51 -0.25
CA VAL A 50 7.73 -5.92 1.05
C VAL A 50 8.37 -7.24 1.49
N GLY A 51 8.91 -7.26 2.70
CA GLY A 51 9.59 -8.44 3.26
C GLY A 51 11.10 -8.44 3.08
N ASP A 52 11.67 -7.49 2.35
CA ASP A 52 13.11 -7.32 2.32
C ASP A 52 13.63 -6.92 3.71
N PRO A 53 14.85 -7.31 4.07
CA PRO A 53 15.47 -6.87 5.32
C PRO A 53 15.51 -5.34 5.38
N ALA A 54 15.12 -4.78 6.52
CA ALA A 54 15.23 -3.35 6.74
C ALA A 54 16.70 -2.93 6.63
N PHE A 55 16.96 -1.82 5.93
CA PHE A 55 18.28 -1.22 5.91
C PHE A 55 18.66 -0.78 7.33
N GLY A 56 19.89 -1.02 7.75
CA GLY A 56 20.33 -0.88 9.13
C GLY A 56 20.16 0.52 9.77
N TRP A 57 19.81 1.54 9.01
CA TRP A 57 19.65 2.90 9.48
C TRP A 57 18.37 3.61 9.02
N ALA A 58 17.62 3.01 8.10
CA ALA A 58 16.56 3.75 7.42
C ALA A 58 15.37 2.91 6.99
N GLY A 59 15.46 1.61 7.16
CA GLY A 59 14.57 0.69 6.49
C GLY A 59 13.10 0.82 6.86
N ASP A 60 12.80 1.27 8.06
CA ASP A 60 11.43 1.46 8.54
C ASP A 60 10.74 2.71 7.98
N HIS A 61 11.48 3.58 7.28
CA HIS A 61 10.94 4.79 6.65
C HIS A 61 11.02 4.76 5.11
N VAL A 62 11.66 3.76 4.53
CA VAL A 62 11.69 3.60 3.07
C VAL A 62 10.49 2.76 2.64
N GLU A 63 9.60 3.37 1.88
CA GLU A 63 8.41 2.71 1.36
C GLU A 63 8.76 1.84 0.15
N PRO A 64 8.40 0.55 0.12
CA PRO A 64 8.62 -0.28 -1.06
C PRO A 64 7.68 0.12 -2.19
N GLY A 65 8.12 -0.04 -3.43
CA GLY A 65 7.30 0.26 -4.60
C GLY A 65 7.10 1.75 -4.84
N VAL A 66 5.88 2.15 -5.13
CA VAL A 66 5.48 3.52 -5.47
C VAL A 66 4.58 4.09 -4.38
N SER A 67 5.03 5.16 -3.75
CA SER A 67 4.25 5.89 -2.75
C SER A 67 3.26 6.79 -3.45
N CYS A 68 1.97 6.47 -3.38
CA CYS A 68 0.92 7.19 -4.09
C CYS A 68 0.14 8.13 -3.17
N THR A 69 -0.15 9.33 -3.67
CA THR A 69 -1.04 10.31 -3.04
C THR A 69 -2.11 10.78 -4.02
N ALA A 70 -3.22 11.30 -3.51
CA ALA A 70 -4.14 12.07 -4.33
C ALA A 70 -3.43 13.32 -4.87
N ASP A 71 -3.93 13.84 -6.00
CA ASP A 71 -3.44 15.11 -6.56
C ASP A 71 -3.91 16.28 -5.70
N THR A 72 -3.19 16.51 -4.61
CA THR A 72 -3.48 17.58 -3.64
C THR A 72 -2.17 18.15 -3.10
N LYS A 73 -2.18 19.46 -2.80
CA LYS A 73 -1.02 20.14 -2.22
C LYS A 73 -0.75 19.73 -0.77
N ASN A 74 -1.76 19.25 -0.09
CA ASN A 74 -1.66 18.83 1.30
C ASN A 74 -2.15 17.37 1.43
N PRO A 75 -1.30 16.42 1.77
CA PRO A 75 -1.66 15.00 1.89
C PRO A 75 -2.69 14.72 3.00
N ARG A 76 -2.95 15.69 3.89
CA ARG A 76 -4.00 15.58 4.92
C ARG A 76 -5.35 16.12 4.48
N GLU A 77 -5.50 16.49 3.21
CA GLU A 77 -6.80 16.92 2.67
C GLU A 77 -7.73 15.72 2.40
N HIS A 78 -9.02 16.01 2.37
CA HIS A 78 -10.08 15.01 2.21
C HIS A 78 -9.91 14.06 1.00
N PRO A 79 -9.45 14.51 -0.19
CA PRO A 79 -9.24 13.59 -1.30
C PRO A 79 -8.21 12.50 -1.00
N ASN A 80 -7.13 12.83 -0.30
CA ASN A 80 -6.12 11.85 0.09
C ASN A 80 -6.64 10.92 1.18
N ASN A 81 -7.45 11.43 2.13
CA ASN A 81 -8.10 10.59 3.12
C ASN A 81 -9.02 9.56 2.48
N SER A 82 -9.78 9.97 1.46
CA SER A 82 -10.64 9.04 0.70
C SER A 82 -9.81 7.99 -0.05
N LEU A 83 -8.71 8.40 -0.65
CA LEU A 83 -7.76 7.47 -1.28
C LEU A 83 -7.26 6.42 -0.27
N GLN A 84 -6.87 6.84 0.93
CA GLN A 84 -6.42 5.95 2.01
C GLN A 84 -7.52 4.97 2.45
N VAL A 85 -8.73 5.45 2.65
CA VAL A 85 -9.85 4.64 3.16
C VAL A 85 -10.30 3.59 2.14
N TYR A 86 -10.38 3.97 0.87
CA TYR A 86 -10.98 3.11 -0.16
C TYR A 86 -9.97 2.27 -0.94
N SER A 87 -8.68 2.52 -0.81
CA SER A 87 -7.67 1.61 -1.37
C SER A 87 -7.44 0.45 -0.41
N CYS A 88 -7.59 -0.77 -0.90
CA CYS A 88 -7.39 -1.97 -0.09
C CYS A 88 -6.21 -2.79 -0.64
N ALA A 89 -5.50 -3.48 0.23
CA ALA A 89 -4.43 -4.39 -0.17
C ALA A 89 -4.94 -5.42 -1.19
N GLY A 90 -4.24 -5.57 -2.30
CA GLY A 90 -4.65 -6.39 -3.43
C GLY A 90 -5.43 -5.65 -4.53
N ASN A 91 -5.88 -4.41 -4.29
CA ASN A 91 -6.58 -3.66 -5.33
C ASN A 91 -5.68 -3.42 -6.55
N VAL A 92 -6.27 -3.55 -7.72
CA VAL A 92 -5.59 -3.31 -9.00
C VAL A 92 -5.34 -1.82 -9.18
N ALA A 93 -4.10 -1.46 -9.53
CA ALA A 93 -3.69 -0.13 -9.91
C ALA A 93 -3.24 -0.11 -11.37
N THR A 94 -3.73 0.84 -12.16
CA THR A 94 -3.38 0.96 -13.58
C THR A 94 -2.81 2.35 -13.86
N VAL A 95 -1.65 2.41 -14.49
CA VAL A 95 -1.07 3.66 -14.98
C VAL A 95 -1.88 4.15 -16.17
N VAL A 96 -2.34 5.40 -16.15
CA VAL A 96 -3.22 5.94 -17.21
C VAL A 96 -2.58 7.10 -17.99
N SER A 97 -1.38 7.53 -17.60
CA SER A 97 -0.61 8.56 -18.32
C SER A 97 0.88 8.17 -18.43
N GLY A 98 1.65 8.96 -19.14
CA GLY A 98 3.09 8.81 -19.29
C GLY A 98 3.54 7.60 -20.10
N GLU A 99 4.84 7.29 -19.98
CA GLU A 99 5.48 6.20 -20.73
C GLU A 99 5.00 4.82 -20.31
N ALA A 100 4.75 4.64 -19.01
CA ALA A 100 4.26 3.38 -18.44
C ALA A 100 2.73 3.18 -18.61
N LYS A 101 2.04 3.98 -19.41
CA LYS A 101 0.58 3.90 -19.58
C LYS A 101 0.12 2.50 -19.98
N GLY A 102 -0.86 1.98 -19.24
CA GLY A 102 -1.42 0.63 -19.39
C GLY A 102 -0.77 -0.41 -18.47
N ALA A 103 0.34 -0.08 -17.82
CA ALA A 103 0.96 -0.96 -16.86
C ALA A 103 0.03 -1.20 -15.64
N VAL A 104 0.07 -2.43 -15.12
CA VAL A 104 -0.76 -2.87 -14.00
C VAL A 104 0.14 -3.21 -12.81
N GLY A 105 -0.28 -2.73 -11.64
CA GLY A 105 0.30 -3.03 -10.33
C GLY A 105 -0.78 -3.32 -9.30
N TYR A 106 -0.37 -3.49 -8.06
CA TYR A 106 -1.27 -3.84 -6.96
C TYR A 106 -0.97 -3.01 -5.71
N VAL A 107 -2.02 -2.62 -5.01
CA VAL A 107 -1.90 -1.99 -3.70
C VAL A 107 -1.33 -3.01 -2.72
N LEU A 108 -0.24 -2.66 -2.06
CA LEU A 108 0.37 -3.45 -0.98
C LEU A 108 -0.25 -3.13 0.38
N GLY A 109 -0.56 -1.86 0.61
CA GLY A 109 -1.08 -1.34 1.86
C GLY A 109 -0.90 0.17 1.97
N HIS A 110 -0.81 0.66 3.19
CA HIS A 110 -0.72 2.08 3.51
C HIS A 110 0.43 2.34 4.47
N HIS A 111 1.04 3.52 4.35
CA HIS A 111 1.99 4.02 5.33
C HIS A 111 1.34 5.16 6.11
N GLY A 112 0.97 4.88 7.37
CA GLY A 112 0.43 5.87 8.29
C GLY A 112 1.44 6.96 8.65
N GLY A 113 0.96 8.18 8.89
CA GLY A 113 1.81 9.32 9.20
C GLY A 113 2.43 10.02 7.98
N SER A 114 2.65 9.32 6.88
CA SER A 114 3.00 9.89 5.58
C SER A 114 1.78 10.08 4.67
N GLU A 115 0.71 9.38 4.95
CA GLU A 115 -0.54 9.40 4.19
C GLU A 115 -0.37 8.85 2.75
N HIS A 116 0.48 7.84 2.57
CA HIS A 116 0.71 7.20 1.28
C HIS A 116 -0.02 5.88 1.13
N VAL A 117 -0.56 5.63 -0.05
CA VAL A 117 -0.95 4.29 -0.52
C VAL A 117 0.25 3.70 -1.27
N ILE A 118 0.70 2.54 -0.85
CA ILE A 118 1.85 1.87 -1.45
C ILE A 118 1.38 0.94 -2.56
N VAL A 119 1.87 1.18 -3.77
CA VAL A 119 1.55 0.36 -4.95
C VAL A 119 2.82 -0.28 -5.49
N ASP A 120 2.80 -1.60 -5.69
CA ASP A 120 3.91 -2.27 -6.35
C ASP A 120 3.66 -2.41 -7.86
N PHE A 121 4.73 -2.19 -8.60
CA PHE A 121 4.81 -2.41 -10.04
C PHE A 121 6.11 -3.17 -10.35
N PRO A 122 6.19 -3.89 -11.47
CA PRO A 122 7.44 -4.42 -11.97
C PRO A 122 8.52 -3.33 -12.08
N ARG A 123 9.79 -3.72 -11.89
CA ARG A 123 10.90 -2.77 -11.86
C ARG A 123 10.96 -1.92 -13.13
N GLU A 124 10.80 -2.53 -14.29
CA GLU A 124 10.80 -1.87 -15.59
C GLU A 124 9.71 -0.81 -15.74
N VAL A 125 8.56 -1.01 -15.08
CA VAL A 125 7.47 -0.02 -15.00
C VAL A 125 7.86 1.13 -14.08
N LYS A 126 8.44 0.81 -12.91
CA LYS A 126 8.89 1.83 -11.95
C LYS A 126 9.97 2.75 -12.53
N GLU A 127 10.83 2.23 -13.40
CA GLU A 127 11.88 3.01 -14.10
C GLU A 127 11.31 3.99 -15.14
N GLN A 128 10.08 3.78 -15.62
CA GLN A 128 9.38 4.64 -16.58
C GLN A 128 8.46 5.67 -15.91
N LEU A 129 8.10 5.46 -14.65
CA LEU A 129 7.18 6.34 -13.93
C LEU A 129 7.83 7.65 -13.51
N ILE A 130 7.06 8.73 -13.62
CA ILE A 130 7.40 10.06 -13.10
C ILE A 130 6.32 10.55 -12.11
N TYR A 131 6.62 11.60 -11.35
CA TYR A 131 5.71 12.09 -10.28
C TYR A 131 4.40 12.68 -10.79
N ASP A 132 4.34 13.09 -12.07
CA ASP A 132 3.12 13.61 -12.69
C ASP A 132 2.23 12.53 -13.32
N ASP A 133 2.69 11.29 -13.35
CA ASP A 133 1.91 10.19 -13.91
C ASP A 133 0.67 9.90 -13.08
N LYS A 134 -0.43 9.66 -13.78
CA LYS A 134 -1.71 9.34 -13.14
C LYS A 134 -1.90 7.83 -13.09
N ILE A 135 -2.35 7.39 -11.93
CA ILE A 135 -2.64 5.99 -11.61
C ILE A 135 -4.09 5.92 -11.14
N ILE A 136 -4.84 4.97 -11.66
CA ILE A 136 -6.19 4.65 -11.20
C ILE A 136 -6.16 3.37 -10.40
N ILE A 137 -6.58 3.45 -9.15
CA ILE A 137 -6.80 2.29 -8.28
C ILE A 137 -8.29 1.94 -8.34
N ARG A 138 -8.58 0.67 -8.58
CA ARG A 138 -9.93 0.13 -8.43
C ARG A 138 -10.15 -0.25 -6.97
N GLY A 139 -10.61 0.72 -6.17
CA GLY A 139 -10.84 0.56 -4.73
C GLY A 139 -12.04 -0.34 -4.46
N ARG A 140 -11.80 -1.49 -3.85
CA ARG A 140 -12.79 -2.51 -3.53
C ARG A 140 -12.35 -3.27 -2.29
N GLY A 141 -13.21 -3.43 -1.29
CA GLY A 141 -12.87 -4.19 -0.08
C GLY A 141 -13.45 -3.62 1.20
N GLN A 142 -13.83 -2.35 1.22
CA GLN A 142 -14.50 -1.77 2.38
C GLN A 142 -15.87 -2.43 2.60
N GLY A 143 -16.13 -2.88 3.85
CA GLY A 143 -17.35 -3.60 4.20
C GLY A 143 -17.35 -5.06 3.73
N LEU A 144 -16.20 -5.64 3.40
CA LEU A 144 -16.08 -7.07 3.11
C LEU A 144 -16.31 -7.88 4.39
N GLU A 145 -17.19 -8.88 4.33
CA GLU A 145 -17.60 -9.73 5.44
C GLU A 145 -17.49 -11.20 5.08
N LEU A 146 -17.15 -12.02 6.07
CA LEU A 146 -17.20 -13.48 6.02
C LEU A 146 -18.55 -13.94 6.59
N HIS A 147 -19.37 -14.60 5.77
CA HIS A 147 -20.70 -15.04 6.22
C HIS A 147 -20.65 -16.14 7.27
N ASP A 148 -19.64 -16.99 7.21
CA ASP A 148 -19.49 -18.13 8.13
C ASP A 148 -18.69 -17.78 9.39
N TYR A 149 -18.08 -16.59 9.44
CA TYR A 149 -17.23 -16.10 10.54
C TYR A 149 -17.52 -14.61 10.82
N PRO A 150 -18.73 -14.25 11.28
CA PRO A 150 -19.15 -12.86 11.40
C PRO A 150 -18.39 -12.04 12.44
N GLU A 151 -17.73 -12.69 13.39
CA GLU A 151 -16.84 -12.05 14.38
C GLU A 151 -15.45 -11.72 13.85
N ILE A 152 -15.06 -12.24 12.68
CA ILE A 152 -13.78 -11.89 12.04
C ILE A 152 -13.97 -10.65 11.20
N LEU A 153 -13.33 -9.57 11.62
CA LEU A 153 -13.36 -8.29 10.91
C LEU A 153 -12.27 -8.26 9.86
N LEU A 154 -12.65 -7.92 8.62
CA LEU A 154 -11.72 -7.73 7.51
C LEU A 154 -11.51 -6.23 7.29
N TYR A 155 -10.25 -5.79 7.33
CA TYR A 155 -9.88 -4.39 7.09
C TYR A 155 -8.97 -4.29 5.88
N ASN A 156 -9.27 -3.35 4.99
CA ASN A 156 -8.43 -2.97 3.85
C ASN A 156 -7.94 -4.15 3.01
N LEU A 157 -8.82 -5.12 2.75
CA LEU A 157 -8.50 -6.34 2.00
C LEU A 157 -9.39 -6.46 0.76
N ASP A 158 -8.75 -6.64 -0.39
CA ASP A 158 -9.44 -6.93 -1.66
C ASP A 158 -10.05 -8.34 -1.63
N PRO A 159 -11.32 -8.52 -2.07
CA PRO A 159 -11.96 -9.84 -2.12
C PRO A 159 -11.23 -10.86 -2.99
N ASP A 160 -10.61 -10.42 -4.09
CA ASP A 160 -9.88 -11.32 -4.99
C ASP A 160 -8.55 -11.75 -4.38
N LEU A 161 -7.92 -10.87 -3.58
CA LEU A 161 -6.77 -11.25 -2.76
C LEU A 161 -7.18 -12.25 -1.68
N LEU A 162 -8.27 -11.99 -0.94
CA LEU A 162 -8.82 -12.93 0.04
C LEU A 162 -9.07 -14.32 -0.57
N ALA A 163 -9.64 -14.37 -1.77
CA ALA A 163 -9.92 -15.62 -2.46
C ALA A 163 -8.65 -16.40 -2.88
N LYS A 164 -7.53 -15.70 -3.06
CA LYS A 164 -6.22 -16.30 -3.40
C LYS A 164 -5.39 -16.69 -2.19
N MET A 165 -5.71 -16.17 -1.01
CA MET A 165 -5.03 -16.58 0.22
C MET A 165 -5.35 -18.04 0.53
N ALA A 166 -4.34 -18.82 0.87
CA ALA A 166 -4.49 -20.24 1.27
C ALA A 166 -5.03 -20.34 2.70
N ILE A 167 -6.24 -19.83 2.93
CA ILE A 167 -6.91 -19.86 4.23
C ILE A 167 -7.57 -21.21 4.41
N GLU A 168 -7.32 -21.83 5.56
CA GLU A 168 -7.88 -23.10 5.96
C GLU A 168 -8.81 -22.93 7.17
N GLU A 169 -9.91 -23.67 7.18
CA GLU A 169 -10.76 -23.77 8.37
C GLU A 169 -10.08 -24.64 9.43
N ALA A 170 -10.16 -24.22 10.68
CA ALA A 170 -9.58 -24.90 11.83
C ALA A 170 -10.65 -25.17 12.89
N GLU A 171 -10.37 -26.05 13.85
CA GLU A 171 -11.30 -26.38 14.92
C GLU A 171 -11.70 -25.14 15.75
N GLY A 172 -12.95 -25.08 16.18
CA GLY A 172 -13.48 -24.03 17.07
C GLY A 172 -13.68 -22.68 16.37
N ASP A 173 -14.30 -22.68 15.20
CA ASP A 173 -14.65 -21.49 14.40
C ASP A 173 -13.45 -20.56 14.15
N ARG A 174 -12.29 -21.14 13.91
CA ARG A 174 -11.05 -20.43 13.63
C ARG A 174 -10.60 -20.62 12.19
N LEU A 175 -9.88 -19.62 11.70
CA LEU A 175 -9.20 -19.68 10.40
C LEU A 175 -7.70 -19.74 10.61
N ARG A 176 -7.03 -20.60 9.84
CA ARG A 176 -5.57 -20.62 9.73
C ARG A 176 -5.17 -19.82 8.49
N VAL A 177 -4.46 -18.73 8.70
CA VAL A 177 -3.96 -17.86 7.63
C VAL A 177 -2.45 -18.06 7.52
N PRO A 178 -1.90 -18.40 6.34
CA PRO A 178 -0.46 -18.52 6.18
C PRO A 178 0.22 -17.16 6.32
N VAL A 179 1.30 -17.12 7.09
CA VAL A 179 2.17 -15.93 7.18
C VAL A 179 3.22 -16.02 6.07
N THR A 180 3.18 -15.08 5.14
CA THR A 180 4.13 -15.01 4.02
C THR A 180 5.30 -14.07 4.30
N THR A 181 5.08 -13.04 5.12
CA THR A 181 6.06 -12.01 5.43
C THR A 181 5.78 -11.42 6.81
N MET A 182 6.83 -11.05 7.51
CA MET A 182 6.76 -10.24 8.73
C MET A 182 7.42 -8.89 8.47
N VAL A 183 6.74 -7.82 8.85
CA VAL A 183 7.28 -6.45 8.76
C VAL A 183 7.46 -5.88 10.16
N PRO A 184 8.41 -4.94 10.36
CA PRO A 184 8.58 -4.26 11.64
C PRO A 184 7.29 -3.51 12.05
N ALA A 185 7.01 -3.47 13.34
CA ALA A 185 5.81 -2.80 13.86
C ALA A 185 5.82 -1.26 13.66
N ALA A 186 6.96 -0.69 13.33
CA ALA A 186 7.12 0.74 13.04
C ALA A 186 6.77 1.11 11.60
N CYS A 187 6.44 0.15 10.77
CA CYS A 187 6.07 0.35 9.37
C CYS A 187 4.57 0.62 9.22
#